data_93a91f1564c25b2477fda0917ce3ae3b
#
_entry.id   93a91f1564c25b2477fda0917ce3ae3b
#
_cell.length_a   1.000
_cell.length_b   1.000
_cell.length_c   1.000
_cell.angle_alpha   90.00
_cell.angle_beta   90.00
_cell.angle_gamma   90.00
#
_symmetry.space_group_name_H-M   'P 1'
#
loop_
_entity.id
_entity.type
_entity.pdbx_description
1 polymer ?
#
loop_
_entity_poly.entity_id
_entity_poly.type
_entity_poly.pdbx_seq_one_letter_code
_entity_poly.pdbx_strand_id
1 'polypeptide(L)'
;MNADIRHDWTREELAALFALPFADLIFRAQSVHRRHFAANEVQISTLLSIKTGGCPEDCGYCSQSAHHETGLKASKLMDVEAVVADAKAARDAGATRFCMGAAWREPKDKDLDAVCEMVSEVKSLGLETCVTLGMLTPPQAAKLRGAGLDYYNHNIDTSPEYYQQIITTRRFQDRLDTLEAVREAGIHVCSGGIVGMGESEADRVGMIHALCTLPQHPESVPINLLMRVEGTKLADTASIDALDFVRTIAVARIAMPQSVVRLSAGREYMSDEAQALCFLAGANSIFYGEKLLTTPNPEAHKDRALLERLGMTAMVP
;
A
#
# COMPACT_ATOMS: atom_id res chain seq x y z
N MET A 1 20.78 -19.15 -1.85
CA MET A 1 20.04 -18.14 -1.09
C MET A 1 20.77 -16.82 -1.32
N ASN A 2 20.06 -15.78 -1.76
CA ASN A 2 20.65 -14.44 -1.93
C ASN A 2 21.04 -13.91 -0.55
N ALA A 3 22.32 -13.64 -0.32
CA ALA A 3 22.85 -13.20 0.99
C ALA A 3 22.23 -11.88 1.54
N ASP A 4 21.46 -11.20 0.71
CA ASP A 4 20.81 -9.93 1.04
C ASP A 4 19.41 -10.06 1.65
N ILE A 5 18.78 -11.27 1.58
CA ILE A 5 17.43 -11.46 2.10
C ILE A 5 17.54 -12.03 3.51
N ARG A 6 17.06 -11.26 4.47
CA ARG A 6 17.08 -11.59 5.89
C ARG A 6 15.67 -11.44 6.47
N HIS A 7 15.32 -12.34 7.39
CA HIS A 7 14.07 -12.31 8.16
C HIS A 7 14.34 -12.17 9.67
N ASP A 8 15.58 -11.93 10.05
CA ASP A 8 16.10 -11.87 11.43
C ASP A 8 16.60 -10.47 11.82
N TRP A 9 16.11 -9.42 11.14
CA TRP A 9 16.43 -8.06 11.50
C TRP A 9 16.03 -7.76 12.94
N THR A 10 16.94 -7.15 13.73
CA THR A 10 16.59 -6.64 15.04
C THR A 10 16.13 -5.17 14.94
N ARG A 11 15.40 -4.72 15.96
CA ARG A 11 14.98 -3.30 16.03
C ARG A 11 16.17 -2.35 16.14
N GLU A 12 17.22 -2.78 16.83
CA GLU A 12 18.47 -2.00 16.97
C GLU A 12 19.17 -1.84 15.62
N GLU A 13 19.24 -2.88 14.81
CA GLU A 13 19.81 -2.79 13.45
C GLU A 13 19.00 -1.84 12.57
N LEU A 14 17.67 -1.91 12.63
CA LEU A 14 16.79 -1.01 11.87
C LEU A 14 16.90 0.44 12.37
N ALA A 15 16.92 0.65 13.69
CA ALA A 15 17.15 1.98 14.26
C ALA A 15 18.52 2.56 13.85
N ALA A 16 19.57 1.73 13.81
CA ALA A 16 20.86 2.14 13.30
C ALA A 16 20.82 2.56 11.82
N LEU A 17 19.96 1.95 11.00
CA LEU A 17 19.73 2.42 9.62
C LEU A 17 19.05 3.80 9.60
N PHE A 18 18.01 4.02 10.41
CA PHE A 18 17.37 5.34 10.53
C PHE A 18 18.35 6.42 10.97
N ALA A 19 19.31 6.09 11.84
CA ALA A 19 20.31 7.02 12.36
C ALA A 19 21.48 7.31 11.41
N LEU A 20 21.59 6.61 10.27
CA LEU A 20 22.67 6.88 9.30
C LEU A 20 22.61 8.34 8.79
N PRO A 21 23.76 8.95 8.43
CA PRO A 21 23.76 10.15 7.63
C PRO A 21 22.88 9.95 6.39
N PHE A 22 22.09 10.96 6.04
CA PHE A 22 21.07 10.82 4.99
C PHE A 22 21.66 10.33 3.66
N ALA A 23 22.79 10.87 3.24
CA ALA A 23 23.45 10.48 1.99
C ALA A 23 23.89 9.02 2.01
N ASP A 24 24.40 8.51 3.13
CA ASP A 24 24.87 7.13 3.29
C ASP A 24 23.65 6.15 3.25
N LEU A 25 22.57 6.52 3.92
CA LEU A 25 21.34 5.73 3.89
C LEU A 25 20.78 5.62 2.46
N ILE A 26 20.67 6.74 1.74
CA ILE A 26 20.16 6.77 0.36
C ILE A 26 21.07 5.99 -0.58
N PHE A 27 22.39 6.15 -0.48
CA PHE A 27 23.35 5.38 -1.29
C PHE A 27 23.18 3.87 -1.05
N ARG A 28 23.03 3.45 0.21
CA ARG A 28 22.83 2.05 0.57
C ARG A 28 21.50 1.52 0.01
N ALA A 29 20.42 2.26 0.18
CA ALA A 29 19.10 1.88 -0.32
C ALA A 29 19.09 1.77 -1.86
N GLN A 30 19.68 2.74 -2.57
CA GLN A 30 19.78 2.72 -4.03
C GLN A 30 20.67 1.58 -4.52
N SER A 31 21.75 1.26 -3.79
CA SER A 31 22.60 0.12 -4.11
C SER A 31 21.84 -1.22 -3.98
N VAL A 32 20.98 -1.36 -2.96
CA VAL A 32 20.09 -2.53 -2.81
C VAL A 32 19.07 -2.56 -3.94
N HIS A 33 18.39 -1.44 -4.21
CA HIS A 33 17.39 -1.35 -5.28
C HIS A 33 17.93 -1.83 -6.63
N ARG A 34 19.10 -1.32 -7.04
CA ARG A 34 19.73 -1.66 -8.34
C ARG A 34 20.20 -3.10 -8.49
N ARG A 35 20.33 -3.84 -7.39
CA ARG A 35 20.64 -5.29 -7.44
C ARG A 35 19.42 -6.16 -7.72
N HIS A 36 18.22 -5.66 -7.42
CA HIS A 36 16.99 -6.46 -7.46
C HIS A 36 15.99 -5.98 -8.52
N PHE A 37 16.10 -4.73 -8.99
CA PHE A 37 15.17 -4.11 -9.91
C PHE A 37 15.90 -3.34 -11.03
N ALA A 38 15.24 -3.18 -12.16
CA ALA A 38 15.65 -2.21 -13.16
C ALA A 38 15.58 -0.80 -12.54
N ALA A 39 16.71 -0.10 -12.58
CA ALA A 39 16.94 1.07 -11.71
C ALA A 39 15.99 2.23 -11.94
N ASN A 40 15.47 2.36 -13.17
CA ASN A 40 14.67 3.51 -13.62
C ASN A 40 13.26 3.09 -14.06
N GLU A 41 12.79 1.91 -13.63
CA GLU A 41 11.44 1.45 -13.92
C GLU A 41 10.52 1.61 -12.70
N VAL A 42 9.30 2.07 -12.96
CA VAL A 42 8.25 2.27 -11.96
C VAL A 42 7.00 1.49 -12.34
N GLN A 43 6.53 0.65 -11.43
CA GLN A 43 5.25 -0.02 -11.60
C GLN A 43 4.10 0.98 -11.49
N ILE A 44 3.24 1.00 -12.48
CA ILE A 44 2.02 1.82 -12.50
C ILE A 44 0.83 0.97 -12.08
N SER A 45 0.15 1.38 -11.02
CA SER A 45 -1.06 0.72 -10.52
C SER A 45 -2.22 1.71 -10.47
N THR A 46 -3.44 1.25 -10.69
CA THR A 46 -4.67 2.05 -10.50
C THR A 46 -5.48 1.47 -9.34
N LEU A 47 -6.15 2.32 -8.58
CA LEU A 47 -6.95 1.93 -7.44
C LEU A 47 -8.39 2.43 -7.59
N LEU A 48 -9.35 1.51 -7.63
CA LEU A 48 -10.78 1.79 -7.69
C LEU A 48 -11.47 1.48 -6.35
N SER A 49 -12.32 2.37 -5.86
CA SER A 49 -13.23 2.09 -4.75
C SER A 49 -14.48 1.40 -5.28
N ILE A 50 -14.53 0.06 -5.17
CA ILE A 50 -15.69 -0.74 -5.62
C ILE A 50 -16.85 -0.71 -4.63
N LYS A 51 -16.62 -0.30 -3.37
CA LYS A 51 -17.64 -0.02 -2.35
C LYS A 51 -17.10 1.01 -1.37
N THR A 52 -17.72 2.16 -1.28
CA THR A 52 -17.27 3.31 -0.52
C THR A 52 -18.08 3.48 0.77
N GLY A 53 -17.39 3.87 1.87
CA GLY A 53 -18.02 4.34 3.11
C GLY A 53 -18.76 3.30 3.94
N GLY A 54 -19.15 3.68 5.16
CA GLY A 54 -19.91 2.84 6.08
C GLY A 54 -19.15 1.63 6.61
N CYS A 55 -17.81 1.71 6.68
CA CYS A 55 -16.99 0.68 7.31
C CYS A 55 -17.18 0.72 8.84
N PRO A 56 -17.45 -0.41 9.51
CA PRO A 56 -17.66 -0.44 10.97
C PRO A 56 -16.38 -0.32 11.80
N GLU A 57 -15.21 -0.23 11.16
CA GLU A 57 -13.94 -0.01 11.84
C GLU A 57 -13.71 1.47 12.20
N ASP A 58 -13.02 1.75 13.31
CA ASP A 58 -12.76 3.09 13.83
C ASP A 58 -11.38 3.65 13.45
N CYS A 59 -10.74 3.14 12.39
CA CYS A 59 -9.41 3.57 11.96
C CYS A 59 -9.31 5.10 11.91
N GLY A 60 -8.48 5.69 12.79
CA GLY A 60 -8.43 7.13 13.05
C GLY A 60 -8.10 8.03 11.84
N TYR A 61 -7.51 7.46 10.80
CA TYR A 61 -7.16 8.12 9.54
C TYR A 61 -8.22 7.98 8.43
N CYS A 62 -9.19 7.05 8.60
CA CYS A 62 -9.99 6.57 7.47
C CYS A 62 -11.29 7.35 7.29
N SER A 63 -11.42 8.06 6.18
CA SER A 63 -12.64 8.78 5.80
C SER A 63 -13.85 7.86 5.56
N GLN A 64 -13.63 6.56 5.35
CA GLN A 64 -14.68 5.58 5.07
C GLN A 64 -15.29 4.94 6.32
N SER A 65 -14.73 5.24 7.51
CA SER A 65 -15.23 4.76 8.80
C SER A 65 -16.62 5.32 9.09
N ALA A 66 -17.51 4.47 9.61
CA ALA A 66 -18.82 4.91 10.11
C ALA A 66 -18.73 5.68 11.44
N HIS A 67 -17.55 5.70 12.08
CA HIS A 67 -17.28 6.45 13.31
C HIS A 67 -16.87 7.93 13.05
N HIS A 68 -16.73 8.33 11.79
CA HIS A 68 -16.26 9.66 11.40
C HIS A 68 -17.32 10.43 10.60
N GLU A 69 -17.40 11.74 10.81
CA GLU A 69 -18.30 12.64 10.10
C GLU A 69 -17.57 13.35 8.93
N THR A 70 -17.20 12.60 7.93
CA THR A 70 -16.43 13.10 6.77
C THR A 70 -17.30 13.57 5.61
N GLY A 71 -18.63 13.53 5.75
CA GLY A 71 -19.58 13.81 4.66
C GLY A 71 -19.62 12.76 3.55
N LEU A 72 -18.81 11.71 3.65
CA LEU A 72 -18.74 10.65 2.66
C LEU A 72 -19.98 9.75 2.73
N LYS A 73 -20.76 9.67 1.65
CA LYS A 73 -21.94 8.81 1.57
C LYS A 73 -21.53 7.36 1.28
N ALA A 74 -22.12 6.42 2.04
CA ALA A 74 -21.93 5.00 1.77
C ALA A 74 -22.58 4.60 0.43
N SER A 75 -21.84 3.81 -0.37
CA SER A 75 -22.34 3.22 -1.61
C SER A 75 -22.63 1.72 -1.44
N LYS A 76 -23.40 1.16 -2.37
CA LYS A 76 -23.44 -0.29 -2.59
C LYS A 76 -22.16 -0.74 -3.29
N LEU A 77 -21.94 -2.06 -3.35
CA LEU A 77 -20.94 -2.65 -4.23
C LEU A 77 -21.25 -2.27 -5.68
N MET A 78 -20.22 -1.94 -6.44
CA MET A 78 -20.35 -1.64 -7.88
C MET A 78 -20.75 -2.89 -8.66
N ASP A 79 -21.38 -2.67 -9.81
CA ASP A 79 -21.67 -3.75 -10.77
C ASP A 79 -20.37 -4.17 -11.49
N VAL A 80 -20.28 -5.45 -11.86
CA VAL A 80 -19.07 -6.02 -12.48
C VAL A 80 -18.70 -5.29 -13.78
N GLU A 81 -19.68 -4.98 -14.61
CA GLU A 81 -19.49 -4.29 -15.90
C GLU A 81 -18.86 -2.90 -15.72
N ALA A 82 -19.25 -2.17 -14.68
CA ALA A 82 -18.68 -0.85 -14.37
C ALA A 82 -17.21 -0.98 -13.95
N VAL A 83 -16.87 -1.96 -13.11
CA VAL A 83 -15.49 -2.24 -12.70
C VAL A 83 -14.61 -2.64 -13.89
N VAL A 84 -15.14 -3.46 -14.80
CA VAL A 84 -14.44 -3.90 -16.03
C VAL A 84 -14.19 -2.70 -16.96
N ALA A 85 -15.14 -1.77 -17.06
CA ALA A 85 -14.96 -0.55 -17.87
C ALA A 85 -13.82 0.32 -17.32
N ASP A 86 -13.76 0.51 -15.99
CA ASP A 86 -12.68 1.26 -15.32
C ASP A 86 -11.33 0.54 -15.46
N ALA A 87 -11.32 -0.80 -15.37
CA ALA A 87 -10.09 -1.59 -15.55
C ALA A 87 -9.54 -1.50 -16.98
N LYS A 88 -10.41 -1.48 -18.00
CA LYS A 88 -10.01 -1.24 -19.41
C LYS A 88 -9.39 0.14 -19.58
N ALA A 89 -10.01 1.18 -19.02
CA ALA A 89 -9.48 2.54 -19.06
C ALA A 89 -8.12 2.64 -18.36
N ALA A 90 -7.95 1.98 -17.23
CA ALA A 90 -6.68 1.93 -16.50
C ALA A 90 -5.58 1.22 -17.31
N ARG A 91 -5.86 0.08 -17.94
CA ARG A 91 -4.94 -0.63 -18.84
C ARG A 91 -4.52 0.26 -20.02
N ASP A 92 -5.49 0.89 -20.66
CA ASP A 92 -5.24 1.74 -21.83
C ASP A 92 -4.43 3.00 -21.46
N ALA A 93 -4.48 3.41 -20.17
CA ALA A 93 -3.63 4.46 -19.59
C ALA A 93 -2.23 3.96 -19.16
N GLY A 94 -1.93 2.66 -19.30
CA GLY A 94 -0.62 2.06 -19.03
C GLY A 94 -0.46 1.43 -17.65
N ALA A 95 -1.55 1.23 -16.91
CA ALA A 95 -1.48 0.47 -15.66
C ALA A 95 -1.16 -1.00 -15.92
N THR A 96 -0.26 -1.58 -15.11
CA THR A 96 0.04 -3.02 -15.12
C THR A 96 -0.70 -3.77 -14.04
N ARG A 97 -1.19 -3.05 -13.00
CA ARG A 97 -1.96 -3.60 -11.89
C ARG A 97 -3.21 -2.79 -11.64
N PHE A 98 -4.33 -3.48 -11.44
CA PHE A 98 -5.61 -2.88 -11.06
C PHE A 98 -6.00 -3.32 -9.65
N CYS A 99 -6.10 -2.35 -8.74
CA CYS A 99 -6.45 -2.58 -7.35
C CYS A 99 -7.91 -2.20 -7.10
N MET A 100 -8.65 -3.04 -6.38
CA MET A 100 -10.06 -2.84 -6.05
C MET A 100 -10.22 -2.81 -4.53
N GLY A 101 -10.73 -1.70 -3.99
CA GLY A 101 -10.92 -1.52 -2.55
C GLY A 101 -12.40 -1.46 -2.16
N ALA A 102 -12.79 -2.19 -1.12
CA ALA A 102 -14.12 -2.10 -0.52
C ALA A 102 -14.04 -1.74 0.96
N ALA A 103 -14.86 -0.78 1.39
CA ALA A 103 -14.94 -0.32 2.78
C ALA A 103 -15.70 -1.33 3.65
N TRP A 104 -15.04 -2.45 3.95
CA TRP A 104 -15.53 -3.52 4.82
C TRP A 104 -14.57 -3.80 5.99
N ARG A 105 -15.12 -4.29 7.10
CA ARG A 105 -14.33 -4.99 8.12
C ARG A 105 -13.86 -6.35 7.59
N GLU A 106 -14.80 -7.06 6.96
CA GLU A 106 -14.62 -8.34 6.29
C GLU A 106 -15.70 -8.48 5.20
N PRO A 107 -15.46 -9.17 4.10
CA PRO A 107 -16.48 -9.38 3.07
C PRO A 107 -17.52 -10.38 3.55
N LYS A 108 -18.80 -10.17 3.15
CA LYS A 108 -19.82 -11.19 3.30
C LYS A 108 -19.74 -12.15 2.12
N ASP A 109 -19.99 -13.44 2.35
CA ASP A 109 -19.84 -14.47 1.31
C ASP A 109 -20.62 -14.16 0.04
N LYS A 110 -21.84 -13.61 0.17
CA LYS A 110 -22.67 -13.20 -0.98
C LYS A 110 -22.08 -12.07 -1.82
N ASP A 111 -21.33 -11.15 -1.17
CA ASP A 111 -20.69 -10.03 -1.86
C ASP A 111 -19.35 -10.48 -2.48
N LEU A 112 -18.74 -11.53 -1.89
CA LEU A 112 -17.48 -12.10 -2.35
C LEU A 112 -17.63 -12.79 -3.73
N ASP A 113 -18.82 -13.34 -4.05
CA ASP A 113 -19.10 -13.93 -5.38
C ASP A 113 -18.91 -12.89 -6.48
N ALA A 114 -19.51 -11.72 -6.32
CA ALA A 114 -19.37 -10.61 -7.28
C ALA A 114 -17.93 -10.11 -7.37
N VAL A 115 -17.20 -10.05 -6.24
CA VAL A 115 -15.78 -9.66 -6.25
C VAL A 115 -14.93 -10.71 -6.97
N CYS A 116 -15.21 -11.99 -6.82
CA CYS A 116 -14.52 -13.05 -7.56
C CYS A 116 -14.74 -12.93 -9.08
N GLU A 117 -15.96 -12.57 -9.51
CA GLU A 117 -16.25 -12.29 -10.91
C GLU A 117 -15.48 -11.07 -11.41
N MET A 118 -15.45 -9.95 -10.65
CA MET A 118 -14.62 -8.78 -10.96
C MET A 118 -13.14 -9.15 -11.13
N VAL A 119 -12.59 -9.96 -10.21
CA VAL A 119 -11.19 -10.42 -10.27
C VAL A 119 -10.94 -11.21 -11.56
N SER A 120 -11.80 -12.16 -11.90
CA SER A 120 -11.64 -12.99 -13.10
C SER A 120 -11.70 -12.15 -14.38
N GLU A 121 -12.65 -11.23 -14.46
CA GLU A 121 -12.83 -10.34 -15.61
C GLU A 121 -11.63 -9.37 -15.77
N VAL A 122 -11.19 -8.74 -14.68
CA VAL A 122 -10.01 -7.85 -14.71
C VAL A 122 -8.76 -8.63 -15.09
N LYS A 123 -8.59 -9.86 -14.57
CA LYS A 123 -7.47 -10.74 -14.94
C LYS A 123 -7.46 -11.08 -16.43
N SER A 124 -8.64 -11.30 -17.02
CA SER A 124 -8.79 -11.58 -18.46
C SER A 124 -8.30 -10.44 -19.38
N LEU A 125 -8.21 -9.21 -18.84
CA LEU A 125 -7.68 -8.04 -19.54
C LEU A 125 -6.14 -8.01 -19.57
N GLY A 126 -5.46 -8.97 -18.92
CA GLY A 126 -3.99 -9.01 -18.82
C GLY A 126 -3.42 -8.17 -17.68
N LEU A 127 -4.26 -7.65 -16.78
CA LEU A 127 -3.81 -6.88 -15.61
C LEU A 127 -3.50 -7.79 -14.43
N GLU A 128 -2.49 -7.47 -13.63
CA GLU A 128 -2.38 -8.00 -12.27
C GLU A 128 -3.55 -7.50 -11.44
N THR A 129 -4.16 -8.39 -10.67
CA THR A 129 -5.29 -8.07 -9.79
C THR A 129 -4.85 -7.91 -8.35
N CYS A 130 -5.36 -6.89 -7.67
CA CYS A 130 -5.17 -6.68 -6.24
C CYS A 130 -6.50 -6.29 -5.60
N VAL A 131 -6.84 -6.85 -4.43
CA VAL A 131 -8.05 -6.43 -3.70
C VAL A 131 -7.72 -6.06 -2.25
N THR A 132 -8.53 -5.14 -1.69
CA THR A 132 -8.52 -4.72 -0.29
C THR A 132 -9.95 -4.83 0.24
N LEU A 133 -10.27 -5.89 0.96
CA LEU A 133 -11.65 -6.20 1.39
C LEU A 133 -11.80 -6.27 2.92
N GLY A 134 -10.78 -5.89 3.67
CA GLY A 134 -10.71 -6.07 5.12
C GLY A 134 -10.10 -7.41 5.52
N MET A 135 -10.56 -8.00 6.62
CA MET A 135 -10.08 -9.31 7.08
C MET A 135 -10.61 -10.43 6.19
N LEU A 136 -9.85 -11.52 6.10
CA LEU A 136 -10.26 -12.74 5.38
C LEU A 136 -10.16 -13.95 6.28
N THR A 137 -11.13 -14.85 6.12
CA THR A 137 -11.00 -16.23 6.60
C THR A 137 -10.26 -17.09 5.54
N PRO A 138 -9.64 -18.22 5.94
CA PRO A 138 -8.98 -19.12 4.97
C PRO A 138 -9.89 -19.57 3.81
N PRO A 139 -11.18 -19.93 4.02
CA PRO A 139 -12.07 -20.25 2.90
C PRO A 139 -12.30 -19.10 1.92
N GLN A 140 -12.41 -17.86 2.41
CA GLN A 140 -12.56 -16.66 1.58
C GLN A 140 -11.29 -16.38 0.77
N ALA A 141 -10.12 -16.54 1.38
CA ALA A 141 -8.84 -16.41 0.68
C ALA A 141 -8.71 -17.47 -0.43
N ALA A 142 -9.03 -18.73 -0.14
CA ALA A 142 -9.02 -19.81 -1.13
C ALA A 142 -9.98 -19.53 -2.30
N LYS A 143 -11.18 -18.96 -2.04
CA LYS A 143 -12.15 -18.59 -3.05
C LYS A 143 -11.62 -17.50 -3.98
N LEU A 144 -11.00 -16.44 -3.43
CA LEU A 144 -10.36 -15.38 -4.21
C LEU A 144 -9.18 -15.92 -5.05
N ARG A 145 -8.38 -16.85 -4.50
CA ARG A 145 -7.32 -17.52 -5.25
C ARG A 145 -7.88 -18.31 -6.43
N GLY A 146 -8.99 -19.02 -6.21
CA GLY A 146 -9.69 -19.76 -7.27
C GLY A 146 -10.21 -18.87 -8.40
N ALA A 147 -10.55 -17.62 -8.11
CA ALA A 147 -10.92 -16.58 -9.09
C ALA A 147 -9.71 -15.98 -9.84
N GLY A 148 -8.48 -16.34 -9.48
CA GLY A 148 -7.27 -15.86 -10.14
C GLY A 148 -6.63 -14.63 -9.51
N LEU A 149 -6.98 -14.28 -8.26
CA LEU A 149 -6.39 -13.13 -7.57
C LEU A 149 -4.88 -13.27 -7.42
N ASP A 150 -4.15 -12.22 -7.80
CA ASP A 150 -2.70 -12.16 -7.68
C ASP A 150 -2.25 -11.64 -6.32
N TYR A 151 -2.83 -10.52 -5.86
CA TYR A 151 -2.42 -9.81 -4.64
C TYR A 151 -3.60 -9.53 -3.72
N TYR A 152 -3.36 -9.64 -2.42
CA TYR A 152 -4.27 -9.14 -1.40
C TYR A 152 -3.60 -8.01 -0.61
N ASN A 153 -4.21 -6.83 -0.61
CA ASN A 153 -3.72 -5.72 0.21
C ASN A 153 -4.38 -5.75 1.59
N HIS A 154 -3.53 -5.85 2.61
CA HIS A 154 -3.93 -5.74 4.01
C HIS A 154 -2.79 -5.12 4.81
N ASN A 155 -2.82 -3.79 4.92
CA ASN A 155 -1.77 -3.06 5.62
C ASN A 155 -1.78 -3.38 7.11
N ILE A 156 -0.60 -3.42 7.75
CA ILE A 156 -0.48 -3.46 9.20
C ILE A 156 -0.66 -2.06 9.83
N ASP A 157 -0.67 -1.03 9.00
CA ASP A 157 -0.89 0.39 9.26
C ASP A 157 0.25 1.07 10.04
N THR A 158 0.69 0.53 11.17
CA THR A 158 1.75 1.10 12.03
C THR A 158 2.44 0.00 12.85
N SER A 159 3.24 0.36 13.86
CA SER A 159 3.85 -0.61 14.78
C SER A 159 2.80 -1.33 15.64
N PRO A 160 3.11 -2.55 16.17
CA PRO A 160 2.25 -3.21 17.14
C PRO A 160 1.97 -2.35 18.39
N GLU A 161 2.95 -1.56 18.82
CA GLU A 161 2.89 -0.72 20.01
C GLU A 161 1.97 0.49 19.82
N TYR A 162 1.99 1.10 18.64
CA TYR A 162 1.19 2.29 18.34
C TYR A 162 -0.20 1.95 17.80
N TYR A 163 -0.45 0.70 17.41
CA TYR A 163 -1.67 0.28 16.70
C TYR A 163 -2.96 0.66 17.44
N GLN A 164 -3.03 0.43 18.74
CA GLN A 164 -4.23 0.70 19.56
C GLN A 164 -4.52 2.21 19.74
N GLN A 165 -3.55 3.08 19.43
CA GLN A 165 -3.78 4.53 19.41
C GLN A 165 -4.60 4.95 18.17
N ILE A 166 -4.53 4.14 17.13
CA ILE A 166 -5.11 4.44 15.81
C ILE A 166 -6.39 3.65 15.56
N ILE A 167 -6.47 2.39 16.02
CA ILE A 167 -7.57 1.48 15.73
C ILE A 167 -7.89 0.70 17.02
N THR A 168 -9.14 0.77 17.49
CA THR A 168 -9.57 0.06 18.70
C THR A 168 -10.55 -1.08 18.43
N THR A 169 -11.18 -1.10 17.25
CA THR A 169 -12.19 -2.10 16.86
C THR A 169 -11.61 -3.45 16.47
N ARG A 170 -10.29 -3.56 16.30
CA ARG A 170 -9.56 -4.81 16.07
C ARG A 170 -8.13 -4.73 16.63
N ARG A 171 -7.50 -5.89 16.76
CA ARG A 171 -6.13 -6.01 17.28
C ARG A 171 -5.12 -6.06 16.14
N PHE A 172 -3.86 -5.76 16.43
CA PHE A 172 -2.76 -5.92 15.47
C PHE A 172 -2.64 -7.37 14.97
N GLN A 173 -2.85 -8.36 15.86
CA GLN A 173 -2.82 -9.78 15.49
C GLN A 173 -3.85 -10.13 14.41
N ASP A 174 -5.04 -9.53 14.43
CA ASP A 174 -6.06 -9.78 13.41
C ASP A 174 -5.58 -9.39 11.98
N ARG A 175 -4.60 -8.46 11.89
CA ARG A 175 -3.90 -8.12 10.64
C ARG A 175 -2.99 -9.26 10.20
N LEU A 176 -2.17 -9.77 11.12
CA LEU A 176 -1.23 -10.85 10.83
C LEU A 176 -1.96 -12.14 10.47
N ASP A 177 -3.04 -12.49 11.17
CA ASP A 177 -3.86 -13.66 10.88
C ASP A 177 -4.44 -13.60 9.44
N THR A 178 -4.85 -12.40 8.99
CA THR A 178 -5.31 -12.21 7.61
C THR A 178 -4.17 -12.40 6.60
N LEU A 179 -2.97 -11.86 6.89
CA LEU A 179 -1.80 -12.04 6.02
C LEU A 179 -1.40 -13.51 5.91
N GLU A 180 -1.48 -14.26 7.01
CA GLU A 180 -1.22 -15.71 7.03
C GLU A 180 -2.24 -16.46 6.16
N ALA A 181 -3.54 -16.22 6.33
CA ALA A 181 -4.58 -16.84 5.52
C ALA A 181 -4.41 -16.55 4.00
N VAL A 182 -3.98 -15.34 3.66
CA VAL A 182 -3.65 -14.95 2.28
C VAL A 182 -2.47 -15.75 1.74
N ARG A 183 -1.39 -15.90 2.54
CA ARG A 183 -0.20 -16.69 2.18
C ARG A 183 -0.52 -18.17 1.99
N GLU A 184 -1.26 -18.75 2.92
CA GLU A 184 -1.66 -20.17 2.85
C GLU A 184 -2.51 -20.47 1.61
N ALA A 185 -3.32 -19.50 1.17
CA ALA A 185 -4.07 -19.61 -0.09
C ALA A 185 -3.20 -19.46 -1.36
N GLY A 186 -1.90 -19.15 -1.23
CA GLY A 186 -0.99 -18.92 -2.35
C GLY A 186 -1.22 -17.60 -3.09
N ILE A 187 -1.76 -16.58 -2.41
CA ILE A 187 -1.92 -15.22 -2.91
C ILE A 187 -0.73 -14.38 -2.44
N HIS A 188 -0.21 -13.50 -3.29
CA HIS A 188 0.84 -12.56 -2.91
C HIS A 188 0.33 -11.52 -1.92
N VAL A 189 1.17 -11.16 -0.97
CA VAL A 189 0.85 -10.16 0.06
C VAL A 189 1.27 -8.76 -0.40
N CYS A 190 0.34 -7.82 -0.30
CA CYS A 190 0.61 -6.38 -0.34
C CYS A 190 0.33 -5.83 1.06
N SER A 191 1.37 -5.48 1.81
CA SER A 191 1.23 -4.98 3.18
C SER A 191 2.30 -3.97 3.51
N GLY A 192 1.88 -2.87 4.09
CA GLY A 192 2.73 -1.76 4.50
C GLY A 192 2.05 -0.94 5.59
N GLY A 193 2.31 0.37 5.60
CA GLY A 193 1.75 1.22 6.64
C GLY A 193 1.57 2.67 6.23
N ILE A 194 1.22 3.47 7.22
CA ILE A 194 0.96 4.91 7.10
C ILE A 194 1.94 5.63 8.03
N VAL A 195 2.58 6.66 7.50
CA VAL A 195 3.56 7.48 8.20
C VAL A 195 2.99 8.89 8.38
N GLY A 196 3.24 9.52 9.53
CA GLY A 196 2.74 10.84 9.86
C GLY A 196 1.44 10.85 10.64
N MET A 197 1.07 9.73 11.28
CA MET A 197 -0.10 9.61 12.16
C MET A 197 0.17 10.09 13.61
N GLY A 198 1.35 10.69 13.87
CA GLY A 198 1.81 11.07 15.19
C GLY A 198 2.69 10.02 15.87
N GLU A 199 3.04 8.98 15.14
CA GLU A 199 3.97 7.93 15.56
C GLU A 199 5.40 8.47 15.71
N SER A 200 6.19 7.84 16.58
CA SER A 200 7.62 8.10 16.76
C SER A 200 8.47 7.39 15.70
N GLU A 201 9.78 7.72 15.64
CA GLU A 201 10.74 6.95 14.85
C GLU A 201 10.80 5.48 15.31
N ALA A 202 10.71 5.22 16.63
CA ALA A 202 10.68 3.86 17.16
C ALA A 202 9.46 3.07 16.66
N ASP A 203 8.33 3.73 16.43
CA ASP A 203 7.15 3.10 15.83
C ASP A 203 7.36 2.80 14.35
N ARG A 204 8.02 3.70 13.59
CA ARG A 204 8.40 3.41 12.20
C ARG A 204 9.36 2.23 12.11
N VAL A 205 10.33 2.14 13.03
CA VAL A 205 11.20 0.96 13.20
C VAL A 205 10.36 -0.28 13.49
N GLY A 206 9.41 -0.22 14.44
CA GLY A 206 8.52 -1.33 14.79
C GLY A 206 7.66 -1.80 13.63
N MET A 207 7.14 -0.87 12.80
CA MET A 207 6.38 -1.19 11.60
C MET A 207 7.23 -1.93 10.57
N ILE A 208 8.42 -1.43 10.25
CA ILE A 208 9.33 -2.10 9.30
C ILE A 208 9.78 -3.45 9.85
N HIS A 209 10.07 -3.54 11.15
CA HIS A 209 10.44 -4.79 11.81
C HIS A 209 9.33 -5.84 11.66
N ALA A 210 8.08 -5.48 11.94
CA ALA A 210 6.95 -6.41 11.81
C ALA A 210 6.79 -6.95 10.38
N LEU A 211 7.08 -6.14 9.35
CA LEU A 211 7.00 -6.56 7.95
C LEU A 211 8.20 -7.42 7.51
N CYS A 212 9.43 -7.01 7.86
CA CYS A 212 10.65 -7.68 7.39
C CYS A 212 10.99 -8.96 8.17
N THR A 213 10.33 -9.21 9.29
CA THR A 213 10.46 -10.47 10.06
C THR A 213 9.36 -11.48 9.79
N LEU A 214 8.42 -11.19 8.88
CA LEU A 214 7.46 -12.19 8.41
C LEU A 214 8.21 -13.38 7.78
N PRO A 215 7.66 -14.60 7.83
CA PRO A 215 8.26 -15.79 7.23
C PRO A 215 8.64 -15.61 5.74
N GLN A 216 7.88 -14.79 5.04
CA GLN A 216 8.17 -14.31 3.69
C GLN A 216 7.83 -12.81 3.64
N HIS A 217 8.76 -11.98 3.13
CA HIS A 217 8.49 -10.56 2.95
C HIS A 217 7.25 -10.34 2.07
N PRO A 218 6.45 -9.29 2.32
CA PRO A 218 5.40 -8.91 1.38
C PRO A 218 6.00 -8.63 0.00
N GLU A 219 5.38 -9.09 -1.06
CA GLU A 219 5.82 -8.82 -2.42
C GLU A 219 5.64 -7.33 -2.77
N SER A 220 4.70 -6.65 -2.13
CA SER A 220 4.47 -5.22 -2.28
C SER A 220 4.32 -4.55 -0.93
N VAL A 221 5.05 -3.45 -0.72
CA VAL A 221 5.07 -2.69 0.54
C VAL A 221 4.67 -1.24 0.26
N PRO A 222 3.37 -0.91 0.37
CA PRO A 222 2.92 0.47 0.25
C PRO A 222 3.31 1.28 1.50
N ILE A 223 4.02 2.37 1.30
CA ILE A 223 4.27 3.39 2.33
C ILE A 223 3.39 4.59 1.98
N ASN A 224 2.44 4.88 2.86
CA ASN A 224 1.49 5.96 2.71
C ASN A 224 1.92 7.14 3.58
N LEU A 225 1.81 8.34 3.07
CA LEU A 225 1.80 9.55 3.89
C LEU A 225 0.36 9.80 4.34
N LEU A 226 0.16 10.13 5.61
CA LEU A 226 -1.17 10.41 6.16
C LEU A 226 -1.88 11.48 5.32
N MET A 227 -3.06 11.12 4.81
CA MET A 227 -4.02 12.06 4.22
C MET A 227 -4.91 12.58 5.34
N ARG A 228 -4.74 13.85 5.70
CA ARG A 228 -5.56 14.51 6.73
C ARG A 228 -6.91 14.86 6.14
N VAL A 229 -7.94 14.14 6.55
CA VAL A 229 -9.31 14.35 6.07
C VAL A 229 -10.13 14.95 7.21
N GLU A 230 -10.78 16.07 6.94
CA GLU A 230 -11.67 16.73 7.89
C GLU A 230 -12.75 15.74 8.41
N GLY A 231 -13.05 15.80 9.69
CA GLY A 231 -13.99 14.88 10.35
C GLY A 231 -13.40 13.54 10.76
N THR A 232 -12.13 13.24 10.43
CA THR A 232 -11.42 12.06 10.96
C THR A 232 -10.68 12.41 12.27
N LYS A 233 -10.38 11.39 13.09
CA LYS A 233 -9.64 11.56 14.36
C LYS A 233 -8.25 12.20 14.16
N LEU A 234 -7.61 11.98 13.01
CA LEU A 234 -6.25 12.46 12.71
C LEU A 234 -6.21 13.69 11.79
N ALA A 235 -7.33 14.39 11.61
CA ALA A 235 -7.42 15.56 10.73
C ALA A 235 -6.40 16.67 11.08
N ASP A 236 -6.16 16.89 12.37
CA ASP A 236 -5.29 17.96 12.88
C ASP A 236 -3.87 17.47 13.24
N THR A 237 -3.50 16.25 12.85
CA THR A 237 -2.18 15.70 13.14
C THR A 237 -1.10 16.51 12.40
N ALA A 238 -0.01 16.83 13.08
CA ALA A 238 1.13 17.53 12.49
C ALA A 238 1.73 16.74 11.31
N SER A 239 2.19 17.46 10.28
CA SER A 239 2.90 16.84 9.17
C SER A 239 4.23 16.27 9.62
N ILE A 240 4.59 15.10 9.13
CA ILE A 240 5.94 14.55 9.28
C ILE A 240 6.91 15.31 8.38
N ASP A 241 8.16 15.37 8.78
CA ASP A 241 9.23 15.89 7.93
C ASP A 241 9.42 15.01 6.69
N ALA A 242 9.61 15.63 5.53
CA ALA A 242 9.76 14.94 4.26
C ALA A 242 10.99 14.00 4.24
N LEU A 243 12.08 14.37 4.89
CA LEU A 243 13.28 13.53 4.97
C LEU A 243 13.07 12.31 5.85
N ASP A 244 12.24 12.40 6.91
CA ASP A 244 11.87 11.25 7.74
C ASP A 244 11.00 10.26 6.97
N PHE A 245 10.11 10.77 6.11
CA PHE A 245 9.34 9.93 5.20
C PHE A 245 10.26 9.20 4.21
N VAL A 246 11.20 9.92 3.58
CA VAL A 246 12.20 9.34 2.66
C VAL A 246 13.07 8.30 3.37
N ARG A 247 13.51 8.56 4.62
CA ARG A 247 14.23 7.57 5.44
C ARG A 247 13.45 6.27 5.62
N THR A 248 12.13 6.39 5.86
CA THR A 248 11.27 5.20 6.00
C THR A 248 11.23 4.36 4.72
N ILE A 249 11.14 5.01 3.54
CA ILE A 249 11.24 4.33 2.23
C ILE A 249 12.60 3.62 2.08
N ALA A 250 13.71 4.31 2.41
CA ALA A 250 15.06 3.77 2.29
C ALA A 250 15.28 2.55 3.19
N VAL A 251 14.83 2.63 4.45
CA VAL A 251 14.94 1.50 5.40
C VAL A 251 14.07 0.33 4.94
N ALA A 252 12.84 0.58 4.46
CA ALA A 252 11.98 -0.46 3.89
C ALA A 252 12.66 -1.17 2.71
N ARG A 253 13.31 -0.44 1.80
CA ARG A 253 14.06 -1.00 0.66
C ARG A 253 15.23 -1.88 1.12
N ILE A 254 15.99 -1.42 2.13
CA ILE A 254 17.14 -2.19 2.64
C ILE A 254 16.68 -3.45 3.36
N ALA A 255 15.65 -3.34 4.19
CA ALA A 255 15.16 -4.46 4.99
C ALA A 255 14.39 -5.51 4.16
N MET A 256 13.73 -5.10 3.08
CA MET A 256 12.93 -5.96 2.19
C MET A 256 13.38 -5.77 0.72
N PRO A 257 14.55 -6.30 0.35
CA PRO A 257 15.24 -5.95 -0.91
C PRO A 257 14.48 -6.35 -2.17
N GLN A 258 13.64 -7.39 -2.13
CA GLN A 258 12.86 -7.87 -3.27
C GLN A 258 11.43 -7.37 -3.32
N SER A 259 10.97 -6.65 -2.28
CA SER A 259 9.63 -6.09 -2.26
C SER A 259 9.49 -4.92 -3.23
N VAL A 260 8.36 -4.83 -3.90
CA VAL A 260 7.98 -3.61 -4.62
C VAL A 260 7.57 -2.56 -3.59
N VAL A 261 8.41 -1.55 -3.36
CA VAL A 261 8.12 -0.46 -2.43
C VAL A 261 7.28 0.59 -3.14
N ARG A 262 6.05 0.77 -2.69
CA ARG A 262 5.12 1.70 -3.33
C ARG A 262 5.06 3.02 -2.60
N LEU A 263 5.34 4.09 -3.31
CA LEU A 263 4.98 5.45 -2.92
C LEU A 263 3.47 5.60 -3.17
N SER A 264 2.69 5.51 -2.08
CA SER A 264 1.24 5.30 -2.16
C SER A 264 0.47 6.60 -1.91
N ALA A 265 -0.43 6.64 -0.92
CA ALA A 265 -1.20 7.85 -0.62
C ALA A 265 -0.31 9.02 -0.15
N GLY A 266 -0.80 10.26 -0.32
CA GLY A 266 -0.16 11.47 0.16
C GLY A 266 0.77 12.16 -0.84
N ARG A 267 0.97 11.61 -2.03
CA ARG A 267 1.84 12.21 -3.06
C ARG A 267 1.40 13.60 -3.49
N GLU A 268 0.11 13.91 -3.42
CA GLU A 268 -0.43 15.24 -3.73
C GLU A 268 0.12 16.35 -2.79
N TYR A 269 0.57 15.98 -1.60
CA TYR A 269 1.19 16.91 -0.64
C TYR A 269 2.71 16.94 -0.70
N MET A 270 3.32 16.15 -1.60
CA MET A 270 4.77 16.11 -1.78
C MET A 270 5.20 17.00 -2.94
N SER A 271 6.33 17.71 -2.77
CA SER A 271 6.98 18.35 -3.91
C SER A 271 7.58 17.30 -4.86
N ASP A 272 7.87 17.71 -6.10
CA ASP A 272 8.56 16.85 -7.08
C ASP A 272 9.90 16.36 -6.54
N GLU A 273 10.64 17.21 -5.82
CA GLU A 273 11.93 16.88 -5.22
C GLU A 273 11.79 15.81 -4.12
N ALA A 274 10.76 15.90 -3.29
CA ALA A 274 10.48 14.89 -2.26
C ALA A 274 10.12 13.54 -2.89
N GLN A 275 9.31 13.54 -3.95
CA GLN A 275 8.98 12.32 -4.70
C GLN A 275 10.23 11.74 -5.40
N ALA A 276 11.08 12.57 -6.00
CA ALA A 276 12.34 12.16 -6.60
C ALA A 276 13.28 11.50 -5.57
N LEU A 277 13.36 12.07 -4.36
CA LEU A 277 14.12 11.46 -3.25
C LEU A 277 13.53 10.10 -2.83
N CYS A 278 12.20 9.92 -2.84
CA CYS A 278 11.58 8.64 -2.56
C CYS A 278 11.96 7.58 -3.61
N PHE A 279 11.98 7.93 -4.90
CA PHE A 279 12.46 7.03 -5.97
C PHE A 279 13.96 6.72 -5.80
N LEU A 280 14.77 7.70 -5.47
CA LEU A 280 16.18 7.50 -5.18
C LEU A 280 16.40 6.62 -3.94
N ALA A 281 15.52 6.71 -2.94
CA ALA A 281 15.49 5.84 -1.76
C ALA A 281 14.99 4.42 -2.05
N GLY A 282 14.55 4.13 -3.29
CA GLY A 282 14.19 2.79 -3.74
C GLY A 282 12.69 2.52 -3.84
N ALA A 283 11.83 3.54 -3.77
CA ALA A 283 10.44 3.38 -4.22
C ALA A 283 10.44 3.05 -5.73
N ASN A 284 9.62 2.09 -6.15
CA ASN A 284 9.53 1.64 -7.53
C ASN A 284 8.12 1.28 -7.97
N SER A 285 7.12 1.81 -7.29
CA SER A 285 5.71 1.70 -7.67
C SER A 285 4.95 2.93 -7.22
N ILE A 286 3.95 3.35 -8.00
CA ILE A 286 3.01 4.41 -7.66
C ILE A 286 1.57 4.01 -7.95
N PHE A 287 0.62 4.66 -7.29
CA PHE A 287 -0.74 4.73 -7.79
C PHE A 287 -0.87 5.89 -8.77
N TYR A 288 -1.49 5.61 -9.91
CA TYR A 288 -1.70 6.49 -11.04
C TYR A 288 -3.20 6.78 -11.22
N GLY A 289 -3.54 8.01 -11.61
CA GLY A 289 -4.92 8.45 -11.75
C GLY A 289 -5.30 9.45 -10.66
N GLU A 290 -6.29 10.29 -10.95
CA GLU A 290 -6.65 11.49 -10.18
C GLU A 290 -7.15 11.22 -8.76
N LYS A 291 -7.53 9.98 -8.46
CA LYS A 291 -8.16 9.62 -7.19
C LYS A 291 -7.68 8.25 -6.70
N LEU A 292 -7.33 8.21 -5.43
CA LEU A 292 -7.31 6.97 -4.65
C LEU A 292 -8.70 6.74 -4.06
N LEU A 293 -8.98 5.68 -3.39
CA LEU A 293 -10.32 5.32 -2.89
C LEU A 293 -11.29 6.52 -2.71
N THR A 294 -10.93 7.46 -1.87
CA THR A 294 -11.77 8.64 -1.54
C THR A 294 -10.99 9.97 -1.51
N THR A 295 -9.67 9.91 -1.66
CA THR A 295 -8.78 11.07 -1.55
C THR A 295 -8.16 11.41 -2.90
N PRO A 296 -7.79 12.68 -3.16
CA PRO A 296 -7.10 13.07 -4.38
C PRO A 296 -5.74 12.39 -4.49
N ASN A 297 -5.25 12.27 -5.72
CA ASN A 297 -3.93 11.79 -6.08
C ASN A 297 -3.41 12.69 -7.21
N PRO A 298 -2.10 12.80 -7.46
CA PRO A 298 -1.58 13.58 -8.57
C PRO A 298 -2.23 13.18 -9.89
N GLU A 299 -2.56 14.19 -10.69
CA GLU A 299 -3.14 13.96 -12.01
C GLU A 299 -2.15 13.19 -12.90
N ALA A 300 -2.69 12.34 -13.75
CA ALA A 300 -1.90 11.47 -14.62
C ALA A 300 -0.83 12.20 -15.46
N HIS A 301 -1.12 13.42 -15.89
CA HIS A 301 -0.17 14.23 -16.65
C HIS A 301 1.00 14.76 -15.80
N LYS A 302 0.79 15.05 -14.51
CA LYS A 302 1.84 15.47 -13.56
C LYS A 302 2.80 14.30 -13.29
N ASP A 303 2.26 13.11 -13.07
CA ASP A 303 3.08 11.91 -12.89
C ASP A 303 3.94 11.61 -14.12
N ARG A 304 3.35 11.70 -15.32
CA ARG A 304 4.08 11.49 -16.57
C ARG A 304 5.21 12.51 -16.74
N ALA A 305 4.92 13.78 -16.49
CA ALA A 305 5.92 14.84 -16.57
C ALA A 305 7.06 14.65 -15.55
N LEU A 306 6.72 14.24 -14.31
CA LEU A 306 7.73 13.97 -13.29
C LEU A 306 8.63 12.78 -13.68
N LEU A 307 8.05 11.66 -14.09
CA LEU A 307 8.81 10.47 -14.51
C LEU A 307 9.71 10.78 -15.71
N GLU A 308 9.22 11.52 -16.70
CA GLU A 308 10.00 11.96 -17.86
C GLU A 308 11.21 12.82 -17.44
N ARG A 309 11.01 13.82 -16.57
CA ARG A 309 12.08 14.68 -16.03
C ARG A 309 13.12 13.87 -15.26
N LEU A 310 12.74 12.78 -14.59
CA LEU A 310 13.62 11.90 -13.86
C LEU A 310 14.27 10.81 -14.73
N GLY A 311 13.90 10.72 -16.02
CA GLY A 311 14.38 9.65 -16.91
C GLY A 311 13.87 8.26 -16.50
N MET A 312 12.72 8.20 -15.86
CA MET A 312 12.10 6.95 -15.42
C MET A 312 11.02 6.50 -16.40
N THR A 313 10.85 5.19 -16.54
CA THR A 313 9.87 4.57 -17.43
C THR A 313 8.88 3.71 -16.66
N ALA A 314 7.65 3.61 -17.14
CA ALA A 314 6.70 2.64 -16.63
C ALA A 314 7.17 1.21 -16.93
N MET A 315 7.04 0.30 -15.96
CA MET A 315 7.24 -1.13 -16.20
C MET A 315 6.27 -1.59 -17.30
N VAL A 316 6.77 -2.40 -18.21
CA VAL A 316 5.94 -3.09 -19.22
C VAL A 316 5.41 -4.37 -18.59
N PRO A 317 4.15 -4.78 -18.85
CA PRO A 317 3.53 -6.00 -18.33
C PRO A 317 4.29 -7.28 -18.67
#